data_70ba70878882b15506f193f1fa10ed8a
#
_entry.id   70ba70878882b15506f193f1fa10ed8a
#
_cell.length_a   1.000
_cell.length_b   1.000
_cell.length_c   1.000
_cell.angle_alpha   90.00
_cell.angle_beta   90.00
_cell.angle_gamma   90.00
#
_symmetry.space_group_name_H-M   'P 1'
#
loop_
_entity.id
_entity.type
_entity.pdbx_description
1 polymer ?
#
loop_
_entity_poly.entity_id
_entity_poly.type
_entity_poly.pdbx_seq_one_letter_code
_entity_poly.pdbx_strand_id
1 'polypeptide(L)'
;YVKENLDDIIIVDARGEDEAKKGTVKGAVATTWQYLATCEDGEAGDANWGCILDTKRLSERLGELGLAKDKEIVLFSNAEKGWGEDGRIAWELIAAGYEDVKIVDGGIKALKAAGVETVKGAAEPKPVSVEIDSIDETHVINTDELKEIYDDCKIVDTRTDKEYNGKTMYGEANGGHLPGAIQIRYTDLFNSDSTLKSNEDLTKMFEDAGLSKEDHIITYCTGGIRSAYMQLVMEMCGFENSENYDESFYRWCVEGDLEK
;
A
#
# COMPACT_ATOMS: atom_id res chain seq x y z
N TYR A 1 7.12 8.60 -19.87
CA TYR A 1 8.26 8.32 -19.00
C TYR A 1 8.66 6.85 -19.04
N VAL A 2 7.85 5.92 -18.50
CA VAL A 2 8.21 4.47 -18.41
C VAL A 2 8.68 3.91 -19.75
N LYS A 3 7.95 4.19 -20.85
CA LYS A 3 8.28 3.69 -22.19
C LYS A 3 9.68 4.11 -22.69
N GLU A 4 10.15 5.26 -22.25
CA GLU A 4 11.43 5.85 -22.69
C GLU A 4 12.59 5.43 -21.80
N ASN A 5 12.30 4.91 -20.58
CA ASN A 5 13.31 4.61 -19.56
C ASN A 5 13.33 3.14 -19.13
N LEU A 6 12.67 2.23 -19.86
CA LEU A 6 12.57 0.80 -19.48
C LEU A 6 13.92 0.10 -19.26
N ASP A 7 14.98 0.54 -19.92
CA ASP A 7 16.32 -0.03 -19.79
C ASP A 7 17.09 0.48 -18.55
N ASP A 8 16.65 1.58 -17.96
CA ASP A 8 17.31 2.27 -16.85
C ASP A 8 16.62 2.07 -15.48
N ILE A 9 15.35 1.65 -15.49
CA ILE A 9 14.52 1.46 -14.30
C ILE A 9 14.32 -0.03 -14.00
N ILE A 10 13.97 -0.34 -12.75
CA ILE A 10 13.41 -1.64 -12.38
C ILE A 10 11.89 -1.48 -12.31
N ILE A 11 11.18 -2.18 -13.21
CA ILE A 11 9.72 -2.13 -13.25
C ILE A 11 9.13 -3.35 -12.54
N VAL A 12 8.18 -3.12 -11.63
CA VAL A 12 7.59 -4.12 -10.75
C VAL A 12 6.09 -4.23 -10.99
N ASP A 13 5.64 -5.43 -11.31
CA ASP A 13 4.22 -5.78 -11.36
C ASP A 13 3.76 -6.25 -9.97
N ALA A 14 3.11 -5.36 -9.24
CA ALA A 14 2.63 -5.61 -7.88
C ALA A 14 1.41 -6.54 -7.80
N ARG A 15 0.86 -6.96 -8.95
CA ARG A 15 -0.30 -7.86 -9.03
C ARG A 15 0.07 -9.33 -8.87
N GLY A 16 1.37 -9.63 -8.88
CA GLY A 16 1.91 -10.97 -8.73
C GLY A 16 1.95 -11.79 -10.03
N GLU A 17 2.57 -12.96 -9.93
CA GLU A 17 2.85 -13.86 -11.05
C GLU A 17 1.59 -14.31 -11.83
N ASP A 18 0.48 -14.55 -11.15
CA ASP A 18 -0.73 -15.06 -11.82
C ASP A 18 -1.39 -14.00 -12.70
N GLU A 19 -1.32 -12.73 -12.34
CA GLU A 19 -1.75 -11.65 -13.20
C GLU A 19 -0.72 -11.37 -14.29
N ALA A 20 0.57 -11.44 -14.00
CA ALA A 20 1.64 -11.29 -14.98
C ALA A 20 1.57 -12.34 -16.10
N LYS A 21 1.19 -13.60 -15.81
CA LYS A 21 0.93 -14.65 -16.80
C LYS A 21 -0.17 -14.27 -17.80
N LYS A 22 -1.14 -13.44 -17.39
CA LYS A 22 -2.22 -12.93 -18.26
C LYS A 22 -1.75 -11.76 -19.13
N GLY A 23 -0.75 -11.02 -18.66
CA GLY A 23 -0.13 -9.91 -19.37
C GLY A 23 0.49 -8.88 -18.42
N THR A 24 1.76 -8.60 -18.63
CA THR A 24 2.57 -7.64 -17.87
C THR A 24 3.43 -6.80 -18.79
N VAL A 25 4.12 -5.80 -18.25
CA VAL A 25 5.13 -5.02 -18.99
C VAL A 25 6.36 -5.88 -19.26
N LYS A 26 6.90 -5.79 -20.47
CA LYS A 26 8.13 -6.49 -20.82
C LYS A 26 9.28 -6.06 -19.90
N GLY A 27 9.93 -7.05 -19.32
CA GLY A 27 11.03 -6.81 -18.36
C GLY A 27 10.58 -6.60 -16.92
N ALA A 28 9.28 -6.51 -16.64
CA ALA A 28 8.79 -6.39 -15.27
C ALA A 28 9.04 -7.67 -14.47
N VAL A 29 9.56 -7.53 -13.26
CA VAL A 29 9.51 -8.59 -12.23
C VAL A 29 8.14 -8.54 -11.57
N ALA A 30 7.60 -9.70 -11.16
CA ALA A 30 6.31 -9.74 -10.48
C ALA A 30 6.49 -10.15 -9.02
N THR A 31 5.77 -9.48 -8.13
CA THR A 31 5.70 -9.85 -6.72
C THR A 31 4.34 -9.49 -6.16
N THR A 32 4.05 -9.93 -4.95
CA THR A 32 2.87 -9.52 -4.19
C THR A 32 3.32 -8.87 -2.89
N TRP A 33 2.47 -8.06 -2.30
CA TRP A 33 2.74 -7.44 -1.01
C TRP A 33 2.99 -8.49 0.10
N GLN A 34 2.32 -9.65 0.03
CA GLN A 34 2.50 -10.72 1.01
C GLN A 34 3.92 -11.27 1.03
N TYR A 35 4.64 -11.18 -0.09
CA TYR A 35 6.04 -11.62 -0.16
C TYR A 35 6.97 -10.75 0.68
N LEU A 36 6.62 -9.49 0.89
CA LEU A 36 7.37 -8.52 1.67
C LEU A 36 6.80 -8.29 3.08
N ALA A 37 5.76 -9.06 3.45
CA ALA A 37 5.07 -8.97 4.73
C ALA A 37 5.10 -10.27 5.53
N THR A 38 4.77 -10.19 6.80
CA THR A 38 4.78 -11.30 7.79
C THR A 38 3.60 -12.27 7.64
N CYS A 39 3.00 -12.38 6.43
CA CYS A 39 1.82 -13.21 6.19
C CYS A 39 2.06 -14.71 6.42
N GLU A 40 3.33 -15.17 6.37
CA GLU A 40 3.71 -16.56 6.59
C GLU A 40 3.87 -16.90 8.08
N ASP A 41 3.85 -15.91 8.98
CA ASP A 41 4.19 -16.07 10.39
C ASP A 41 2.98 -16.40 11.27
N GLY A 42 1.76 -16.45 10.71
CA GLY A 42 0.53 -16.72 11.42
C GLY A 42 -0.70 -16.65 10.54
N GLU A 43 -1.86 -16.39 11.16
CA GLU A 43 -3.14 -16.23 10.48
C GLU A 43 -3.65 -14.78 10.61
N ALA A 44 -4.51 -14.35 9.68
CA ALA A 44 -5.09 -13.01 9.70
C ALA A 44 -5.81 -12.74 11.04
N GLY A 45 -5.38 -11.68 11.73
CA GLY A 45 -5.85 -11.34 13.08
C GLY A 45 -4.88 -11.69 14.20
N ASP A 46 -3.86 -12.49 13.94
CA ASP A 46 -2.73 -12.66 14.88
C ASP A 46 -1.92 -11.36 14.98
N ALA A 47 -1.25 -11.17 16.11
CA ALA A 47 -0.35 -10.04 16.30
C ALA A 47 0.78 -10.06 15.27
N ASN A 48 1.08 -8.90 14.72
CA ASN A 48 2.10 -8.69 13.69
C ASN A 48 1.88 -9.47 12.37
N TRP A 49 0.68 -9.99 12.11
CA TRP A 49 0.37 -10.61 10.83
C TRP A 49 0.14 -9.55 9.74
N GLY A 50 0.77 -9.75 8.58
CA GLY A 50 0.63 -8.86 7.42
C GLY A 50 1.43 -7.56 7.53
N CYS A 51 2.29 -7.43 8.54
CA CYS A 51 3.15 -6.27 8.76
C CYS A 51 4.42 -6.32 7.90
N ILE A 52 5.09 -5.17 7.74
CA ILE A 52 6.39 -5.10 7.08
C ILE A 52 7.39 -6.08 7.73
N LEU A 53 8.21 -6.74 6.92
CA LEU A 53 9.25 -7.67 7.39
C LEU A 53 10.34 -6.94 8.19
N ASP A 54 11.02 -7.68 9.07
CA ASP A 54 12.27 -7.20 9.67
C ASP A 54 13.37 -6.94 8.61
N THR A 55 14.38 -6.17 8.98
CA THR A 55 15.46 -5.73 8.07
C THR A 55 16.17 -6.88 7.37
N LYS A 56 16.37 -8.00 8.07
CA LYS A 56 17.05 -9.16 7.50
C LYS A 56 16.22 -9.84 6.43
N ARG A 57 14.98 -10.18 6.76
CA ARG A 57 14.05 -10.85 5.82
C ARG A 57 13.75 -9.94 4.63
N LEU A 58 13.57 -8.65 4.89
CA LEU A 58 13.31 -7.67 3.85
C LEU A 58 14.51 -7.53 2.90
N SER A 59 15.74 -7.46 3.43
CA SER A 59 16.99 -7.47 2.62
C SER A 59 17.07 -8.70 1.72
N GLU A 60 16.79 -9.89 2.27
CA GLU A 60 16.80 -11.15 1.54
C GLU A 60 15.76 -11.14 0.41
N ARG A 61 14.49 -10.78 0.70
CA ARG A 61 13.39 -10.77 -0.28
C ARG A 61 13.59 -9.75 -1.38
N LEU A 62 14.01 -8.53 -1.04
CA LEU A 62 14.29 -7.48 -2.03
C LEU A 62 15.50 -7.84 -2.89
N GLY A 63 16.52 -8.47 -2.31
CA GLY A 63 17.66 -8.98 -3.05
C GLY A 63 17.28 -10.09 -4.02
N GLU A 64 16.43 -11.03 -3.64
CA GLU A 64 15.92 -12.11 -4.51
C GLU A 64 15.11 -11.54 -5.69
N LEU A 65 14.32 -10.49 -5.46
CA LEU A 65 13.58 -9.80 -6.50
C LEU A 65 14.46 -8.92 -7.42
N GLY A 66 15.73 -8.72 -7.06
CA GLY A 66 16.66 -7.88 -7.83
C GLY A 66 16.40 -6.38 -7.68
N LEU A 67 15.75 -5.95 -6.60
CA LEU A 67 15.41 -4.55 -6.35
C LEU A 67 16.60 -3.80 -5.73
N ALA A 68 17.57 -3.44 -6.54
CA ALA A 68 18.77 -2.72 -6.12
C ALA A 68 18.43 -1.29 -5.63
N LYS A 69 18.99 -0.87 -4.47
CA LYS A 69 18.71 0.45 -3.85
C LYS A 69 19.21 1.65 -4.65
N ASP A 70 20.20 1.44 -5.53
CA ASP A 70 20.78 2.46 -6.39
C ASP A 70 20.03 2.64 -7.72
N LYS A 71 18.88 2.00 -7.86
CA LYS A 71 18.04 2.05 -9.06
C LYS A 71 16.68 2.66 -8.76
N GLU A 72 16.15 3.36 -9.74
CA GLU A 72 14.75 3.78 -9.72
C GLU A 72 13.83 2.56 -9.80
N ILE A 73 12.91 2.44 -8.85
CA ILE A 73 11.88 1.40 -8.83
C ILE A 73 10.55 2.00 -9.27
N VAL A 74 9.95 1.42 -10.30
CA VAL A 74 8.63 1.85 -10.79
C VAL A 74 7.62 0.71 -10.64
N LEU A 75 6.61 0.93 -9.81
CA LEU A 75 5.59 -0.08 -9.51
C LEU A 75 4.28 0.22 -10.26
N PHE A 76 3.55 -0.83 -10.59
CA PHE A 76 2.20 -0.70 -11.10
C PHE A 76 1.29 -1.84 -10.62
N SER A 77 0.01 -1.53 -10.52
CA SER A 77 -1.05 -2.49 -10.24
C SER A 77 -2.28 -2.27 -11.15
N ASN A 78 -3.48 -2.58 -10.66
CA ASN A 78 -4.74 -2.34 -11.35
C ASN A 78 -5.40 -1.00 -10.98
N ALA A 79 -4.70 -0.08 -10.32
CA ALA A 79 -5.22 1.18 -9.78
C ALA A 79 -6.49 0.94 -8.95
N GLU A 80 -7.59 1.70 -9.18
CA GLU A 80 -8.83 1.58 -8.39
C GLU A 80 -9.51 0.20 -8.42
N LYS A 81 -9.11 -0.66 -9.35
CA LYS A 81 -9.64 -2.04 -9.47
C LYS A 81 -8.83 -3.08 -8.71
N GLY A 82 -7.67 -2.68 -8.19
CA GLY A 82 -6.86 -3.45 -7.25
C GLY A 82 -7.17 -3.05 -5.81
N TRP A 83 -6.23 -3.37 -4.95
CA TRP A 83 -6.26 -2.99 -3.53
C TRP A 83 -5.12 -2.02 -3.17
N GLY A 84 -4.45 -1.39 -4.15
CA GLY A 84 -3.30 -0.54 -3.91
C GLY A 84 -2.03 -1.32 -3.61
N GLU A 85 -1.86 -2.50 -4.21
CA GLU A 85 -0.73 -3.38 -3.99
C GLU A 85 0.60 -2.70 -4.34
N ASP A 86 0.60 -1.89 -5.39
CA ASP A 86 1.74 -1.05 -5.78
C ASP A 86 2.06 0.02 -4.74
N GLY A 87 1.05 0.64 -4.14
CA GLY A 87 1.24 1.58 -3.03
C GLY A 87 1.75 0.90 -1.77
N ARG A 88 1.24 -0.29 -1.44
CA ARG A 88 1.74 -1.06 -0.30
C ARG A 88 3.23 -1.38 -0.45
N ILE A 89 3.64 -1.90 -1.60
CA ILE A 89 5.05 -2.21 -1.86
C ILE A 89 5.90 -0.93 -1.91
N ALA A 90 5.40 0.16 -2.51
CA ALA A 90 6.10 1.43 -2.50
C ALA A 90 6.34 1.94 -1.07
N TRP A 91 5.33 1.86 -0.22
CA TRP A 91 5.41 2.22 1.19
C TRP A 91 6.47 1.40 1.94
N GLU A 92 6.51 0.07 1.72
CA GLU A 92 7.54 -0.81 2.30
C GLU A 92 8.95 -0.46 1.81
N LEU A 93 9.11 -0.15 0.52
CA LEU A 93 10.40 0.27 -0.05
C LEU A 93 10.88 1.61 0.52
N ILE A 94 9.97 2.59 0.67
CA ILE A 94 10.29 3.89 1.28
C ILE A 94 10.71 3.70 2.73
N ALA A 95 9.96 2.91 3.52
CA ALA A 95 10.32 2.57 4.89
C ALA A 95 11.67 1.83 4.99
N ALA A 96 12.05 1.05 3.96
CA ALA A 96 13.35 0.40 3.83
C ALA A 96 14.47 1.33 3.34
N GLY A 97 14.20 2.63 3.15
CA GLY A 97 15.16 3.64 2.75
C GLY A 97 15.51 3.65 1.27
N TYR A 98 14.57 3.26 0.39
CA TYR A 98 14.68 3.51 -1.05
C TYR A 98 14.26 4.93 -1.36
N GLU A 99 15.12 5.69 -2.06
CA GLU A 99 14.91 7.11 -2.34
C GLU A 99 14.16 7.38 -3.66
N ASP A 100 14.24 6.48 -4.63
CA ASP A 100 13.64 6.66 -5.96
C ASP A 100 12.59 5.59 -6.27
N VAL A 101 11.43 5.75 -5.64
CA VAL A 101 10.27 4.86 -5.79
C VAL A 101 9.12 5.61 -6.43
N LYS A 102 8.56 5.05 -7.49
CA LYS A 102 7.44 5.65 -8.23
C LYS A 102 6.31 4.65 -8.45
N ILE A 103 5.09 5.15 -8.44
CA ILE A 103 3.89 4.39 -8.80
C ILE A 103 3.35 4.92 -10.13
N VAL A 104 2.94 4.02 -11.00
CA VAL A 104 2.33 4.38 -12.28
C VAL A 104 0.89 4.82 -12.08
N ASP A 105 0.62 6.09 -12.26
CA ASP A 105 -0.74 6.63 -12.25
C ASP A 105 -1.60 5.98 -13.35
N GLY A 106 -2.73 5.38 -12.95
CA GLY A 106 -3.59 4.58 -13.82
C GLY A 106 -3.12 3.15 -14.09
N GLY A 107 -2.03 2.69 -13.45
CA GLY A 107 -1.55 1.32 -13.44
C GLY A 107 -1.31 0.70 -14.82
N ILE A 108 -1.49 -0.63 -14.93
CA ILE A 108 -1.27 -1.38 -16.18
C ILE A 108 -2.14 -0.89 -17.35
N LYS A 109 -3.31 -0.32 -17.07
CA LYS A 109 -4.21 0.23 -18.09
C LYS A 109 -3.58 1.45 -18.76
N ALA A 110 -3.00 2.37 -17.97
CA ALA A 110 -2.31 3.55 -18.48
C ALA A 110 -1.06 3.16 -19.29
N LEU A 111 -0.26 2.19 -18.80
CA LEU A 111 0.91 1.69 -19.52
C LEU A 111 0.56 1.11 -20.90
N LYS A 112 -0.50 0.31 -20.98
CA LYS A 112 -1.01 -0.21 -22.25
C LYS A 112 -1.50 0.89 -23.18
N ALA A 113 -2.23 1.88 -22.65
CA ALA A 113 -2.72 3.02 -23.44
C ALA A 113 -1.56 3.90 -23.97
N ALA A 114 -0.47 4.04 -23.21
CA ALA A 114 0.75 4.71 -23.64
C ALA A 114 1.59 3.91 -24.66
N GLY A 115 1.18 2.67 -24.97
CA GLY A 115 1.88 1.79 -25.92
C GLY A 115 3.21 1.26 -25.37
N VAL A 116 3.27 1.02 -24.06
CA VAL A 116 4.36 0.26 -23.44
C VAL A 116 4.22 -1.21 -23.87
N GLU A 117 5.32 -1.84 -24.27
CA GLU A 117 5.32 -3.23 -24.72
C GLU A 117 4.90 -4.17 -23.58
N THR A 118 3.93 -5.03 -23.86
CA THR A 118 3.46 -6.03 -22.90
C THR A 118 3.69 -7.45 -23.41
N VAL A 119 3.96 -8.35 -22.48
CA VAL A 119 4.22 -9.78 -22.71
C VAL A 119 3.40 -10.64 -21.76
N LYS A 120 3.40 -11.96 -21.98
CA LYS A 120 2.85 -12.92 -21.02
C LYS A 120 3.97 -13.47 -20.14
N GLY A 121 3.76 -13.39 -18.82
CA GLY A 121 4.73 -13.82 -17.81
C GLY A 121 5.75 -12.72 -17.48
N ALA A 122 6.10 -12.67 -16.23
CA ALA A 122 7.11 -11.76 -15.70
C ALA A 122 8.52 -12.15 -16.16
N ALA A 123 9.44 -11.22 -16.05
CA ALA A 123 10.87 -11.50 -16.20
C ALA A 123 11.37 -12.25 -14.97
N GLU A 124 12.32 -13.16 -15.19
CA GLU A 124 13.05 -13.80 -14.09
C GLU A 124 13.83 -12.71 -13.34
N PRO A 125 13.67 -12.61 -12.01
CA PRO A 125 14.46 -11.70 -11.21
C PRO A 125 15.96 -11.97 -11.38
N LYS A 126 16.76 -10.91 -11.33
CA LYS A 126 18.23 -11.01 -11.29
C LYS A 126 18.68 -10.67 -9.88
N PRO A 127 18.92 -11.65 -9.01
CA PRO A 127 19.24 -11.41 -7.61
C PRO A 127 20.44 -10.48 -7.45
N VAL A 128 20.35 -9.59 -6.47
CA VAL A 128 21.39 -8.64 -6.06
C VAL A 128 21.58 -8.67 -4.56
N SER A 129 22.68 -8.10 -4.07
CA SER A 129 22.84 -7.88 -2.64
C SER A 129 22.11 -6.59 -2.24
N VAL A 130 21.17 -6.70 -1.31
CA VAL A 130 20.49 -5.57 -0.68
C VAL A 130 20.78 -5.60 0.81
N GLU A 131 21.07 -4.46 1.40
CA GLU A 131 21.26 -4.29 2.83
C GLU A 131 20.31 -3.20 3.34
N ILE A 132 19.45 -3.56 4.28
CA ILE A 132 18.54 -2.68 4.98
C ILE A 132 19.03 -2.57 6.41
N ASP A 133 19.54 -1.40 6.78
CA ASP A 133 20.11 -1.15 8.10
C ASP A 133 19.03 -0.95 9.18
N SER A 134 17.95 -0.27 8.80
CA SER A 134 16.80 0.03 9.66
C SER A 134 15.53 0.19 8.84
N ILE A 135 14.38 0.00 9.46
CA ILE A 135 13.08 0.39 8.93
C ILE A 135 12.75 1.78 9.50
N ASP A 136 12.32 2.68 8.64
CA ASP A 136 11.75 3.95 9.06
C ASP A 136 10.30 3.71 9.51
N GLU A 137 10.07 3.78 10.81
CA GLU A 137 8.77 3.54 11.44
C GLU A 137 7.93 4.83 11.57
N THR A 138 8.40 5.95 11.04
CA THR A 138 7.71 7.26 11.15
C THR A 138 6.28 7.23 10.58
N HIS A 139 6.01 6.33 9.63
CA HIS A 139 4.70 6.20 8.99
C HIS A 139 4.04 4.84 9.25
N VAL A 140 4.47 4.15 10.30
CA VAL A 140 3.99 2.82 10.70
C VAL A 140 3.46 2.88 12.13
N ILE A 141 2.28 2.34 12.38
CA ILE A 141 1.76 2.17 13.74
C ILE A 141 1.19 0.76 13.92
N ASN A 142 1.46 0.15 15.06
CA ASN A 142 0.88 -1.13 15.46
C ASN A 142 -0.33 -0.97 16.38
N THR A 143 -0.97 -2.07 16.76
CA THR A 143 -2.19 -2.06 17.58
C THR A 143 -1.96 -1.49 18.98
N ASP A 144 -0.85 -1.81 19.63
CA ASP A 144 -0.59 -1.36 21.01
C ASP A 144 -0.31 0.13 21.04
N GLU A 145 0.50 0.62 20.11
CA GLU A 145 0.77 2.06 19.94
C GLU A 145 -0.50 2.83 19.59
N LEU A 146 -1.32 2.32 18.66
CA LEU A 146 -2.59 2.96 18.32
C LEU A 146 -3.54 3.08 19.50
N LYS A 147 -3.63 2.05 20.35
CA LYS A 147 -4.44 2.09 21.57
C LYS A 147 -3.98 3.19 22.55
N GLU A 148 -2.67 3.45 22.63
CA GLU A 148 -2.10 4.48 23.51
C GLU A 148 -2.46 5.90 23.07
N ILE A 149 -2.58 6.15 21.75
CA ILE A 149 -2.81 7.49 21.19
C ILE A 149 -4.22 7.69 20.61
N TYR A 150 -5.12 6.72 20.78
CA TYR A 150 -6.40 6.65 20.06
C TYR A 150 -7.24 7.92 20.15
N ASP A 151 -7.30 8.54 21.34
CA ASP A 151 -8.07 9.75 21.59
C ASP A 151 -7.42 11.04 21.03
N ASP A 152 -6.14 10.96 20.66
CA ASP A 152 -5.34 12.09 20.19
C ASP A 152 -5.14 12.11 18.67
N CYS A 153 -5.70 11.13 17.94
CA CYS A 153 -5.55 11.01 16.49
C CYS A 153 -6.90 10.97 15.74
N LYS A 154 -6.84 11.13 14.43
CA LYS A 154 -7.95 10.95 13.50
C LYS A 154 -7.82 9.60 12.81
N ILE A 155 -8.82 8.77 12.92
CA ILE A 155 -8.85 7.44 12.29
C ILE A 155 -9.54 7.50 10.94
N VAL A 156 -8.91 7.01 9.88
CA VAL A 156 -9.44 6.98 8.52
C VAL A 156 -9.62 5.56 8.03
N ASP A 157 -10.87 5.15 7.79
CA ASP A 157 -11.23 3.87 7.19
C ASP A 157 -11.24 3.96 5.67
N THR A 158 -10.34 3.23 5.01
CA THR A 158 -10.22 3.26 3.54
C THR A 158 -11.01 2.16 2.85
N ARG A 159 -11.81 1.39 3.60
CA ARG A 159 -12.59 0.25 3.12
C ARG A 159 -13.88 0.68 2.41
N THR A 160 -14.55 -0.29 1.84
CA THR A 160 -15.86 -0.07 1.19
C THR A 160 -16.97 0.18 2.21
N ASP A 161 -18.07 0.79 1.76
CA ASP A 161 -19.28 1.02 2.59
C ASP A 161 -19.80 -0.29 3.24
N LYS A 162 -19.66 -1.42 2.54
CA LYS A 162 -20.10 -2.71 3.08
C LYS A 162 -19.25 -3.16 4.26
N GLU A 163 -17.93 -3.04 4.15
CA GLU A 163 -16.99 -3.38 5.23
C GLU A 163 -17.20 -2.45 6.42
N TYR A 164 -17.26 -1.14 6.17
CA TYR A 164 -17.51 -0.12 7.19
C TYR A 164 -18.80 -0.42 7.99
N ASN A 165 -19.88 -0.76 7.30
CA ASN A 165 -21.18 -1.10 7.90
C ASN A 165 -21.26 -2.55 8.42
N GLY A 166 -20.15 -3.20 8.67
CA GLY A 166 -20.06 -4.46 9.42
C GLY A 166 -20.13 -5.75 8.61
N LYS A 167 -19.97 -5.69 7.27
CA LYS A 167 -19.87 -6.91 6.48
C LYS A 167 -18.43 -7.44 6.49
N THR A 168 -18.25 -8.68 6.91
CA THR A 168 -17.00 -9.42 6.77
C THR A 168 -16.88 -9.96 5.34
N MET A 169 -15.83 -9.60 4.61
CA MET A 169 -15.66 -9.95 3.21
C MET A 169 -14.41 -10.79 2.94
N TYR A 170 -13.44 -10.76 3.85
CA TYR A 170 -12.12 -11.36 3.66
C TYR A 170 -11.72 -12.28 4.82
N GLY A 171 -12.68 -12.73 5.64
CA GLY A 171 -12.42 -13.66 6.74
C GLY A 171 -12.20 -12.98 8.10
N GLU A 172 -12.56 -11.71 8.23
CA GLU A 172 -12.48 -10.95 9.49
C GLU A 172 -13.30 -11.64 10.59
N ALA A 173 -12.76 -11.67 11.81
CA ALA A 173 -13.41 -12.31 12.95
C ALA A 173 -14.73 -11.61 13.37
N ASN A 174 -14.77 -10.29 13.26
CA ASN A 174 -15.92 -9.44 13.55
C ASN A 174 -16.08 -8.37 12.48
N GLY A 175 -17.31 -7.86 12.31
CA GLY A 175 -17.62 -6.78 11.36
C GLY A 175 -17.96 -5.48 12.08
N GLY A 176 -17.65 -4.37 11.46
CA GLY A 176 -17.80 -3.00 11.96
C GLY A 176 -16.66 -2.11 11.51
N HIS A 177 -16.43 -1.03 12.23
CA HIS A 177 -15.32 -0.12 12.02
C HIS A 177 -14.73 0.34 13.36
N LEU A 178 -13.54 0.93 13.34
CA LEU A 178 -12.91 1.49 14.52
C LEU A 178 -13.75 2.68 15.03
N PRO A 179 -13.96 2.85 16.36
CA PRO A 179 -14.81 3.89 16.91
C PRO A 179 -14.44 5.29 16.43
N GLY A 180 -15.42 6.04 15.93
CA GLY A 180 -15.22 7.41 15.42
C GLY A 180 -14.45 7.51 14.11
N ALA A 181 -14.19 6.41 13.41
CA ALA A 181 -13.44 6.43 12.15
C ALA A 181 -14.17 7.22 11.06
N ILE A 182 -13.43 8.07 10.38
CA ILE A 182 -13.87 8.83 9.20
C ILE A 182 -13.70 7.92 7.98
N GLN A 183 -14.78 7.66 7.24
CA GLN A 183 -14.67 6.85 6.03
C GLN A 183 -14.24 7.70 4.83
N ILE A 184 -13.10 7.35 4.23
CA ILE A 184 -12.62 7.84 2.94
C ILE A 184 -12.16 6.65 2.14
N ARG A 185 -12.98 6.15 1.22
CA ARG A 185 -12.68 4.91 0.51
C ARG A 185 -11.46 5.05 -0.39
N TYR A 186 -10.63 4.02 -0.45
CA TYR A 186 -9.50 3.95 -1.39
C TYR A 186 -9.90 4.31 -2.82
N THR A 187 -11.07 3.85 -3.27
CA THR A 187 -11.58 4.12 -4.62
C THR A 187 -11.94 5.59 -4.87
N ASP A 188 -12.16 6.38 -3.80
CA ASP A 188 -12.49 7.81 -3.93
C ASP A 188 -11.26 8.65 -4.33
N LEU A 189 -10.06 8.09 -4.26
CA LEU A 189 -8.83 8.74 -4.72
C LEU A 189 -8.78 8.92 -6.24
N PHE A 190 -9.53 8.11 -7.01
CA PHE A 190 -9.36 7.99 -8.45
C PHE A 190 -10.45 8.70 -9.26
N ASN A 191 -10.06 9.10 -10.45
CA ASN A 191 -10.95 9.51 -11.54
C ASN A 191 -11.57 8.29 -12.23
N SER A 192 -12.57 8.50 -13.06
CA SER A 192 -13.25 7.43 -13.82
C SER A 192 -12.35 6.71 -14.84
N ASP A 193 -11.21 7.28 -15.19
CA ASP A 193 -10.21 6.68 -16.09
C ASP A 193 -9.13 5.88 -15.35
N SER A 194 -9.23 5.79 -14.04
CA SER A 194 -8.32 5.09 -13.12
C SER A 194 -7.06 5.88 -12.73
N THR A 195 -6.96 7.14 -13.13
CA THR A 195 -5.88 8.03 -12.67
C THR A 195 -6.24 8.64 -11.30
N LEU A 196 -5.23 9.03 -10.51
CA LEU A 196 -5.45 9.80 -9.29
C LEU A 196 -6.12 11.14 -9.61
N LYS A 197 -6.96 11.60 -8.72
CA LYS A 197 -7.44 13.00 -8.74
C LYS A 197 -6.26 13.97 -8.55
N SER A 198 -6.47 15.22 -8.89
CA SER A 198 -5.45 16.25 -8.67
C SER A 198 -5.16 16.42 -7.16
N ASN A 199 -3.94 16.88 -6.82
CA ASN A 199 -3.60 17.17 -5.42
C ASN A 199 -4.58 18.16 -4.80
N GLU A 200 -5.10 19.13 -5.57
CA GLU A 200 -6.10 20.10 -5.10
C GLU A 200 -7.42 19.40 -4.76
N ASP A 201 -7.94 18.54 -5.63
CA ASP A 201 -9.19 17.79 -5.39
C ASP A 201 -9.04 16.80 -4.23
N LEU A 202 -7.89 16.13 -4.10
CA LEU A 202 -7.59 15.21 -3.00
C LEU A 202 -7.50 15.97 -1.67
N THR A 203 -6.72 17.06 -1.62
CA THR A 203 -6.61 17.91 -0.42
C THR A 203 -8.00 18.38 0.02
N LYS A 204 -8.80 18.92 -0.93
CA LYS A 204 -10.16 19.35 -0.63
C LYS A 204 -11.04 18.20 -0.11
N MET A 205 -10.92 17.01 -0.68
CA MET A 205 -11.67 15.83 -0.22
C MET A 205 -11.34 15.46 1.21
N PHE A 206 -10.06 15.51 1.61
CA PHE A 206 -9.63 15.25 2.97
C PHE A 206 -10.12 16.32 3.95
N GLU A 207 -10.02 17.61 3.56
CA GLU A 207 -10.50 18.73 4.36
C GLU A 207 -12.04 18.71 4.52
N ASP A 208 -12.79 18.42 3.46
CA ASP A 208 -14.25 18.28 3.48
C ASP A 208 -14.69 17.10 4.39
N ALA A 209 -13.86 16.08 4.56
CA ALA A 209 -14.08 14.98 5.48
C ALA A 209 -13.74 15.33 6.96
N GLY A 210 -13.23 16.53 7.21
CA GLY A 210 -12.92 17.04 8.55
C GLY A 210 -11.49 16.78 9.02
N LEU A 211 -10.58 16.50 8.08
CA LEU A 211 -9.14 16.38 8.34
C LEU A 211 -8.44 17.72 8.11
N SER A 212 -7.40 17.98 8.89
CA SER A 212 -6.47 19.09 8.70
C SER A 212 -5.03 18.58 8.60
N LYS A 213 -4.14 19.40 8.04
CA LYS A 213 -2.71 19.03 7.88
C LYS A 213 -1.96 18.95 9.21
N GLU A 214 -2.52 19.52 10.26
CA GLU A 214 -2.00 19.50 11.61
C GLU A 214 -2.46 18.27 12.41
N ASP A 215 -3.47 17.54 11.91
CA ASP A 215 -3.97 16.34 12.58
C ASP A 215 -2.94 15.20 12.52
N HIS A 216 -2.89 14.40 13.58
CA HIS A 216 -2.26 13.10 13.54
C HIS A 216 -3.27 12.11 12.97
N ILE A 217 -3.00 11.54 11.79
CA ILE A 217 -3.95 10.75 11.02
C ILE A 217 -3.47 9.31 10.92
N ILE A 218 -4.32 8.38 11.32
CA ILE A 218 -4.07 6.95 11.20
C ILE A 218 -4.99 6.36 10.14
N THR A 219 -4.40 5.82 9.09
CA THR A 219 -5.16 5.14 8.02
C THR A 219 -5.19 3.65 8.26
N TYR A 220 -6.34 3.01 8.06
CA TYR A 220 -6.45 1.55 8.09
C TYR A 220 -7.35 1.02 6.97
N CYS A 221 -7.17 -0.25 6.63
CA CYS A 221 -8.12 -0.98 5.79
C CYS A 221 -8.43 -2.36 6.41
N THR A 222 -8.45 -3.44 5.65
CA THR A 222 -8.62 -4.78 6.20
C THR A 222 -7.29 -5.37 6.67
N GLY A 223 -6.21 -5.20 5.92
CA GLY A 223 -4.86 -5.74 6.19
C GLY A 223 -3.73 -4.80 5.78
N GLY A 224 -3.92 -3.47 5.83
CA GLY A 224 -2.82 -2.50 5.68
C GLY A 224 -2.44 -2.13 4.24
N ILE A 225 -3.14 -2.62 3.19
CA ILE A 225 -2.73 -2.43 1.79
C ILE A 225 -3.30 -1.12 1.21
N ARG A 226 -4.64 -0.98 1.20
CA ARG A 226 -5.33 0.23 0.71
C ARG A 226 -4.97 1.45 1.55
N SER A 227 -4.74 1.23 2.83
CA SER A 227 -4.37 2.27 3.79
C SER A 227 -2.93 2.76 3.61
N ALA A 228 -1.98 1.89 3.29
CA ALA A 228 -0.62 2.30 2.93
C ALA A 228 -0.62 3.19 1.68
N TYR A 229 -1.40 2.83 0.65
CA TYR A 229 -1.58 3.69 -0.53
C TYR A 229 -2.20 5.06 -0.15
N MET A 230 -3.25 5.04 0.71
CA MET A 230 -3.91 6.27 1.18
C MET A 230 -2.93 7.16 1.94
N GLN A 231 -2.10 6.59 2.81
CA GLN A 231 -1.08 7.32 3.57
C GLN A 231 -0.10 8.03 2.63
N LEU A 232 0.44 7.35 1.61
CA LEU A 232 1.32 7.97 0.60
C LEU A 232 0.63 9.11 -0.15
N VAL A 233 -0.66 8.98 -0.46
CA VAL A 233 -1.44 10.05 -1.12
C VAL A 233 -1.68 11.22 -0.17
N MET A 234 -1.94 10.97 1.12
CA MET A 234 -2.07 12.02 2.12
C MET A 234 -0.77 12.81 2.27
N GLU A 235 0.37 12.13 2.38
CA GLU A 235 1.69 12.75 2.42
C GLU A 235 1.96 13.61 1.18
N MET A 236 1.69 13.08 -0.03
CA MET A 236 1.78 13.82 -1.30
C MET A 236 0.92 15.11 -1.28
N CYS A 237 -0.20 15.13 -0.57
CA CYS A 237 -1.08 16.28 -0.39
C CYS A 237 -0.69 17.20 0.78
N GLY A 238 0.39 16.88 1.50
CA GLY A 238 0.92 17.66 2.62
C GLY A 238 0.31 17.37 3.98
N PHE A 239 -0.34 16.20 4.15
CA PHE A 239 -0.74 15.65 5.45
C PHE A 239 0.40 14.77 5.98
N GLU A 240 1.50 15.41 6.38
CA GLU A 240 2.77 14.75 6.68
C GLU A 240 2.74 13.92 7.97
N ASN A 241 1.83 14.26 8.91
CA ASN A 241 1.64 13.52 10.16
C ASN A 241 0.59 12.41 9.97
N SER A 242 0.83 11.51 9.01
CA SER A 242 -0.05 10.39 8.71
C SER A 242 0.70 9.06 8.77
N GLU A 243 0.07 8.04 9.34
CA GLU A 243 0.63 6.70 9.50
C GLU A 243 -0.32 5.63 8.95
N ASN A 244 0.25 4.54 8.45
CA ASN A 244 -0.49 3.33 8.12
C ASN A 244 -0.56 2.43 9.35
N TYR A 245 -1.78 2.09 9.80
CA TYR A 245 -1.99 1.04 10.78
C TYR A 245 -1.77 -0.31 10.11
N ASP A 246 -0.61 -0.88 10.33
CA ASP A 246 -0.10 -2.00 9.52
C ASP A 246 -0.90 -3.29 9.75
N GLU A 247 -1.17 -3.66 11.00
CA GLU A 247 -2.02 -4.82 11.35
C GLU A 247 -3.50 -4.64 10.98
N SER A 248 -3.95 -3.41 10.88
CA SER A 248 -5.24 -2.98 10.34
C SER A 248 -6.47 -3.65 11.00
N PHE A 249 -7.57 -3.74 10.26
CA PHE A 249 -8.82 -4.24 10.79
C PHE A 249 -8.77 -5.71 11.19
N TYR A 250 -7.94 -6.53 10.54
CA TYR A 250 -7.80 -7.93 10.93
C TYR A 250 -7.42 -8.07 12.40
N ARG A 251 -6.46 -7.28 12.87
CA ARG A 251 -6.04 -7.29 14.27
C ARG A 251 -7.04 -6.55 15.16
N TRP A 252 -7.46 -5.35 14.75
CA TRP A 252 -8.36 -4.54 15.56
C TRP A 252 -9.69 -5.24 15.85
N CYS A 253 -10.29 -5.93 14.90
CA CYS A 253 -11.58 -6.63 15.10
C CYS A 253 -11.53 -7.80 16.10
N VAL A 254 -10.33 -8.21 16.53
CA VAL A 254 -10.10 -9.21 17.59
C VAL A 254 -9.83 -8.52 18.93
N GLU A 255 -9.13 -7.37 18.92
CA GLU A 255 -8.57 -6.75 20.13
C GLU A 255 -9.30 -5.49 20.59
N GLY A 256 -9.96 -4.77 19.69
CA GLY A 256 -10.53 -3.46 19.95
C GLY A 256 -12.06 -3.42 19.96
N ASP A 257 -12.58 -2.30 20.40
CA ASP A 257 -14.01 -2.00 20.30
C ASP A 257 -14.40 -1.69 18.86
N LEU A 258 -15.65 -1.96 18.51
CA LEU A 258 -16.20 -1.76 17.17
C LEU A 258 -17.51 -0.98 17.20
N GLU A 259 -17.67 -0.08 16.22
CA GLU A 259 -18.93 0.55 15.84
C GLU A 259 -19.53 -0.12 14.57
N LYS A 260 -20.87 0.10 14.36
CA LYS A 260 -21.61 -0.43 13.20
C LYS A 260 -22.50 0.64 12.61
#